data_294519ee05913817a47eef79521a525f
#
_entry.id   294519ee05913817a47eef79521a525f
#
_cell.length_a   1.000
_cell.length_b   1.000
_cell.length_c   1.000
_cell.angle_alpha   90.00
_cell.angle_beta   90.00
_cell.angle_gamma   90.00
#
_symmetry.space_group_name_H-M   'P 1'
#
loop_
_entity.id
_entity.type
_entity.pdbx_description
1 polymer ?
#
loop_
_entity_poly.entity_id
_entity_poly.type
_entity_poly.pdbx_seq_one_letter_code
_entity_poly.pdbx_strand_id
1 'polypeptide(L)'
;LEFRRVLFRSPENLAPRTEQSIDGLRVAFHKKDMHNMVPICKTVMGKGYKVFIQPMITLRYSDSQLLELINLVNTELKNASGFYIVDTFGEMRPNDMARVMNLVDHNLMPSMPMGFHSHNNIQMSYSNACAMLQFPIKRELMIDSSIMGMGKGAGNLNTELLLEHLNVFYGKNYKINPLLEVMDKVINQLHSEFYWGYAPEYYLSSANHCTPSYASHFYNKHQLPIDQVSELLGMIEEHKKISFDKNYAEELWRSYNESKQVDDSRIIEEMKTVLNGKEVLLVAPGKSILEYKKEIEEKIASENVISVGLNLTESLAVDYQMTTRQDVFEAAVNSGKPVITTSNVSKGSRGNVKVLNYKNWIEISDGRTHDSSAVIMLNFIKACGVKEVSLAGLDGFMVNINENYSDPNLRRPVSVEQVEHRNTYYKR
;
A
#
# COMPACT_ATOMS: atom_id res chain seq x y z
N LEU A 1 6.77 -6.44 -15.45
CA LEU A 1 6.65 -5.01 -15.06
C LEU A 1 7.84 -4.18 -15.57
N GLU A 2 9.07 -4.69 -15.54
CA GLU A 2 10.25 -4.03 -16.11
C GLU A 2 10.23 -4.01 -17.63
N PHE A 3 9.69 -5.04 -18.26
CA PHE A 3 9.57 -5.13 -19.72
C PHE A 3 8.72 -4.01 -20.32
N ARG A 4 7.62 -3.61 -19.65
CA ARG A 4 6.81 -2.43 -20.04
C ARG A 4 7.59 -1.11 -19.96
N ARG A 5 8.46 -0.97 -18.96
CA ARG A 5 9.31 0.22 -18.78
C ARG A 5 10.39 0.34 -19.85
N VAL A 6 10.97 -0.77 -20.28
CA VAL A 6 12.01 -0.81 -21.32
C VAL A 6 11.42 -0.48 -22.68
N LEU A 7 10.27 -1.06 -23.04
CA LEU A 7 9.58 -0.80 -24.31
C LEU A 7 9.15 0.66 -24.46
N PHE A 8 8.62 1.25 -23.38
CA PHE A 8 8.18 2.65 -23.38
C PHE A 8 9.35 3.64 -23.50
N ARG A 9 10.54 3.27 -23.02
CA ARG A 9 11.73 4.14 -23.05
C ARG A 9 12.60 3.97 -24.29
N SER A 10 12.56 2.81 -24.94
CA SER A 10 13.46 2.48 -26.06
C SER A 10 12.81 1.48 -27.02
N PRO A 11 11.71 1.84 -27.71
CA PRO A 11 11.04 0.94 -28.65
C PRO A 11 11.95 0.49 -29.80
N GLU A 12 13.04 1.23 -30.09
CA GLU A 12 14.07 0.89 -31.07
C GLU A 12 14.79 -0.41 -30.72
N ASN A 13 14.95 -0.74 -29.46
CA ASN A 13 15.60 -1.97 -28.99
C ASN A 13 14.71 -3.23 -29.14
N LEU A 14 13.43 -3.05 -29.47
CA LEU A 14 12.53 -4.16 -29.76
C LEU A 14 12.96 -4.83 -31.07
N ALA A 15 13.20 -6.14 -31.04
CA ALA A 15 13.49 -6.90 -32.26
C ALA A 15 12.26 -6.92 -33.19
N PRO A 16 12.45 -7.01 -34.53
CA PRO A 16 11.34 -7.28 -35.46
C PRO A 16 10.58 -8.53 -35.09
N ARG A 17 9.25 -8.53 -35.31
CA ARG A 17 8.42 -9.71 -35.06
C ARG A 17 8.77 -10.87 -35.94
N THR A 18 8.85 -12.07 -35.39
CA THR A 18 9.01 -13.34 -36.08
C THR A 18 7.82 -14.26 -35.77
N GLU A 19 7.75 -15.42 -36.41
CA GLU A 19 6.72 -16.44 -36.11
C GLU A 19 6.77 -16.94 -34.66
N GLN A 20 7.94 -16.86 -34.01
CA GLN A 20 8.11 -17.27 -32.60
C GLN A 20 7.91 -16.13 -31.62
N SER A 21 7.67 -14.91 -32.09
CA SER A 21 7.41 -13.73 -31.23
C SER A 21 5.96 -13.69 -30.76
N ILE A 22 5.70 -12.91 -29.71
CA ILE A 22 4.33 -12.50 -29.35
C ILE A 22 3.70 -11.71 -30.50
N ASP A 23 2.38 -11.78 -30.63
CA ASP A 23 1.68 -11.13 -31.74
C ASP A 23 1.54 -9.62 -31.59
N GLY A 24 1.36 -9.15 -30.37
CA GLY A 24 1.03 -7.75 -30.14
C GLY A 24 1.51 -7.21 -28.80
N LEU A 25 1.55 -5.90 -28.73
CA LEU A 25 2.01 -5.14 -27.57
C LEU A 25 0.96 -4.08 -27.17
N ARG A 26 0.83 -3.88 -25.87
CA ARG A 26 0.04 -2.83 -25.29
C ARG A 26 0.93 -1.62 -25.01
N VAL A 27 0.60 -0.49 -25.61
CA VAL A 27 1.27 0.78 -25.34
C VAL A 27 0.44 1.54 -24.32
N ALA A 28 0.85 1.43 -23.05
CA ALA A 28 0.22 2.12 -21.93
C ALA A 28 0.97 3.43 -21.64
N PHE A 29 0.25 4.53 -21.51
CA PHE A 29 0.81 5.87 -21.31
C PHE A 29 -0.07 6.74 -20.43
N HIS A 30 0.55 7.71 -19.76
CA HIS A 30 -0.16 8.75 -19.03
C HIS A 30 -0.60 9.89 -19.97
N LYS A 31 -1.62 10.64 -19.59
CA LYS A 31 -2.16 11.78 -20.34
C LYS A 31 -1.07 12.74 -20.83
N LYS A 32 -0.07 13.05 -20.00
CA LYS A 32 1.05 13.92 -20.35
C LYS A 32 1.91 13.41 -21.51
N ASP A 33 1.88 12.10 -21.78
CA ASP A 33 2.68 11.43 -22.80
C ASP A 33 1.85 11.12 -24.07
N MET A 34 0.66 11.71 -24.20
CA MET A 34 -0.29 11.43 -25.27
C MET A 34 0.31 11.62 -26.69
N HIS A 35 1.10 12.67 -26.90
CA HIS A 35 1.75 12.91 -28.20
C HIS A 35 3.00 12.03 -28.37
N ASN A 36 3.71 11.73 -27.27
CA ASN A 36 4.92 10.90 -27.32
C ASN A 36 4.63 9.42 -27.62
N MET A 37 3.40 8.94 -27.38
CA MET A 37 3.03 7.57 -27.69
C MET A 37 2.93 7.28 -29.18
N VAL A 38 2.67 8.28 -30.05
CA VAL A 38 2.48 8.11 -31.49
C VAL A 38 3.74 7.53 -32.18
N PRO A 39 4.93 8.12 -32.04
CA PRO A 39 6.14 7.56 -32.62
C PRO A 39 6.46 6.17 -32.07
N ILE A 40 6.16 5.90 -30.79
CA ILE A 40 6.35 4.59 -30.18
C ILE A 40 5.43 3.55 -30.85
N CYS A 41 4.14 3.87 -30.99
CA CYS A 41 3.20 2.98 -31.69
C CYS A 41 3.63 2.72 -33.14
N LYS A 42 4.02 3.76 -33.86
CA LYS A 42 4.51 3.61 -35.26
C LYS A 42 5.75 2.72 -35.34
N THR A 43 6.70 2.88 -34.44
CA THR A 43 7.92 2.05 -34.38
C THR A 43 7.56 0.59 -34.11
N VAL A 44 6.66 0.32 -33.15
CA VAL A 44 6.23 -1.04 -32.81
C VAL A 44 5.47 -1.70 -33.97
N MET A 45 4.55 -0.98 -34.60
CA MET A 45 3.85 -1.45 -35.81
C MET A 45 4.81 -1.70 -36.97
N GLY A 46 5.78 -0.80 -37.18
CA GLY A 46 6.82 -0.96 -38.22
C GLY A 46 7.69 -2.20 -38.03
N LYS A 47 7.76 -2.74 -36.84
CA LYS A 47 8.43 -4.00 -36.52
C LYS A 47 7.52 -5.24 -36.65
N GLY A 48 6.29 -5.08 -37.14
CA GLY A 48 5.34 -6.15 -37.43
C GLY A 48 4.43 -6.57 -36.27
N TYR A 49 4.46 -5.86 -35.14
CA TYR A 49 3.59 -6.17 -34.00
C TYR A 49 2.22 -5.48 -34.12
N LYS A 50 1.18 -6.16 -33.65
CA LYS A 50 -0.11 -5.53 -33.35
C LYS A 50 0.07 -4.53 -32.20
N VAL A 51 -0.58 -3.36 -32.28
CA VAL A 51 -0.50 -2.36 -31.23
C VAL A 51 -1.88 -2.09 -30.64
N PHE A 52 -1.97 -2.16 -29.31
CA PHE A 52 -3.16 -1.83 -28.54
C PHE A 52 -2.89 -0.58 -27.71
N ILE A 53 -3.68 0.47 -27.92
CA ILE A 53 -3.51 1.79 -27.34
C ILE A 53 -4.22 1.83 -25.99
N GLN A 54 -3.47 2.06 -24.91
CA GLN A 54 -3.98 2.02 -23.52
C GLN A 54 -3.72 3.34 -22.78
N PRO A 55 -4.59 4.36 -22.91
CA PRO A 55 -4.52 5.58 -22.12
C PRO A 55 -4.83 5.25 -20.64
N MET A 56 -3.80 5.27 -19.80
CA MET A 56 -3.97 5.02 -18.37
C MET A 56 -4.84 6.09 -17.73
N ILE A 57 -5.63 5.69 -16.73
CA ILE A 57 -6.52 6.56 -15.94
C ILE A 57 -7.48 7.32 -16.86
N THR A 58 -8.21 6.59 -17.72
CA THR A 58 -9.10 7.21 -18.74
C THR A 58 -10.10 8.19 -18.13
N LEU A 59 -10.56 7.98 -16.89
CA LEU A 59 -11.46 8.89 -16.17
C LEU A 59 -10.87 10.29 -15.92
N ARG A 60 -9.56 10.45 -15.96
CA ARG A 60 -8.88 11.73 -15.72
C ARG A 60 -8.72 12.59 -16.98
N TYR A 61 -9.17 12.08 -18.12
CA TYR A 61 -9.29 12.89 -19.33
C TYR A 61 -10.60 13.66 -19.27
N SER A 62 -10.55 14.97 -19.52
CA SER A 62 -11.77 15.71 -19.87
C SER A 62 -12.30 15.21 -21.22
N ASP A 63 -13.57 15.48 -21.52
CA ASP A 63 -14.14 15.07 -22.81
C ASP A 63 -13.34 15.63 -23.98
N SER A 64 -12.91 16.89 -23.90
CA SER A 64 -12.07 17.50 -24.94
C SER A 64 -10.73 16.82 -25.11
N GLN A 65 -10.07 16.43 -24.02
CA GLN A 65 -8.79 15.71 -24.05
C GLN A 65 -8.94 14.28 -24.58
N LEU A 66 -10.03 13.61 -24.27
CA LEU A 66 -10.31 12.27 -24.80
C LEU A 66 -10.63 12.34 -26.29
N LEU A 67 -11.38 13.35 -26.73
CA LEU A 67 -11.64 13.61 -28.16
C LEU A 67 -10.35 13.96 -28.92
N GLU A 68 -9.45 14.75 -28.35
CA GLU A 68 -8.15 15.03 -28.91
C GLU A 68 -7.33 13.75 -29.11
N LEU A 69 -7.27 12.89 -28.08
CA LEU A 69 -6.61 11.59 -28.17
C LEU A 69 -7.22 10.71 -29.27
N ILE A 70 -8.55 10.60 -29.32
CA ILE A 70 -9.26 9.82 -30.34
C ILE A 70 -8.96 10.35 -31.74
N ASN A 71 -8.96 11.67 -31.93
CA ASN A 71 -8.60 12.27 -33.21
C ASN A 71 -7.16 11.97 -33.62
N LEU A 72 -6.22 12.03 -32.67
CA LEU A 72 -4.82 11.66 -32.88
C LEU A 72 -4.69 10.20 -33.30
N VAL A 73 -5.44 9.29 -32.69
CA VAL A 73 -5.47 7.87 -33.06
C VAL A 73 -6.08 7.70 -34.45
N ASN A 74 -7.19 8.35 -34.76
CA ASN A 74 -7.86 8.27 -36.06
C ASN A 74 -7.00 8.81 -37.22
N THR A 75 -6.11 9.77 -36.96
CA THR A 75 -5.26 10.37 -37.98
C THR A 75 -3.93 9.65 -38.14
N GLU A 76 -3.25 9.37 -37.02
CA GLU A 76 -1.85 8.93 -36.99
C GLU A 76 -1.68 7.42 -36.81
N LEU A 77 -2.67 6.72 -36.23
CA LEU A 77 -2.57 5.32 -35.80
C LEU A 77 -3.71 4.45 -36.35
N LYS A 78 -4.15 4.72 -37.57
CA LYS A 78 -5.28 4.01 -38.24
C LYS A 78 -5.11 2.48 -38.28
N ASN A 79 -3.88 1.99 -38.27
CA ASN A 79 -3.54 0.56 -38.32
C ASN A 79 -3.34 -0.05 -36.94
N ALA A 80 -3.61 0.67 -35.85
CA ALA A 80 -3.60 0.08 -34.53
C ALA A 80 -4.69 -1.00 -34.41
N SER A 81 -4.43 -1.98 -33.58
CA SER A 81 -5.29 -3.17 -33.43
C SER A 81 -6.39 -2.99 -32.38
N GLY A 82 -6.39 -1.89 -31.65
CA GLY A 82 -7.46 -1.55 -30.71
C GLY A 82 -7.14 -0.35 -29.83
N PHE A 83 -8.22 0.29 -29.36
CA PHE A 83 -8.19 1.38 -28.41
C PHE A 83 -8.89 0.96 -27.12
N TYR A 84 -8.25 1.15 -25.97
CA TYR A 84 -8.76 0.68 -24.68
C TYR A 84 -9.31 1.81 -23.82
N ILE A 85 -10.39 1.52 -23.09
CA ILE A 85 -10.82 2.26 -21.91
C ILE A 85 -10.14 1.58 -20.72
N VAL A 86 -9.38 2.36 -19.94
CA VAL A 86 -8.52 1.82 -18.87
C VAL A 86 -8.90 2.40 -17.52
N ASP A 87 -9.47 1.57 -16.67
CA ASP A 87 -9.78 1.89 -15.26
C ASP A 87 -8.58 1.49 -14.37
N THR A 88 -7.55 2.33 -14.40
CA THR A 88 -6.26 2.07 -13.75
C THR A 88 -6.36 1.98 -12.23
N PHE A 89 -7.28 2.71 -11.62
CA PHE A 89 -7.45 2.73 -10.16
C PHE A 89 -8.66 1.92 -9.69
N GLY A 90 -9.36 1.25 -10.61
CA GLY A 90 -10.56 0.47 -10.28
C GLY A 90 -11.64 1.35 -9.64
N GLU A 91 -11.80 2.59 -10.10
CA GLU A 91 -12.70 3.61 -9.56
C GLU A 91 -13.92 3.88 -10.45
N MET A 92 -13.94 3.34 -11.67
CA MET A 92 -15.00 3.57 -12.66
C MET A 92 -16.32 2.96 -12.21
N ARG A 93 -17.39 3.76 -12.29
CA ARG A 93 -18.76 3.37 -12.02
C ARG A 93 -19.55 3.20 -13.32
N PRO A 94 -20.72 2.54 -13.32
CA PRO A 94 -21.49 2.32 -14.54
C PRO A 94 -21.81 3.59 -15.35
N ASN A 95 -22.09 4.70 -14.68
CA ASN A 95 -22.34 5.98 -15.35
C ASN A 95 -21.07 6.55 -16.03
N ASP A 96 -19.92 6.38 -15.40
CA ASP A 96 -18.63 6.76 -15.99
C ASP A 96 -18.34 5.90 -17.22
N MET A 97 -18.58 4.59 -17.08
CA MET A 97 -18.44 3.64 -18.19
C MET A 97 -19.32 4.04 -19.36
N ALA A 98 -20.61 4.29 -19.14
CA ALA A 98 -21.56 4.70 -20.18
C ALA A 98 -21.12 5.99 -20.87
N ARG A 99 -20.66 7.00 -20.10
CA ARG A 99 -20.15 8.28 -20.65
C ARG A 99 -18.94 8.06 -21.56
N VAL A 100 -17.93 7.36 -21.04
CA VAL A 100 -16.68 7.14 -21.78
C VAL A 100 -16.90 6.28 -23.01
N MET A 101 -17.71 5.22 -22.92
CA MET A 101 -18.06 4.36 -24.04
C MET A 101 -18.76 5.12 -25.16
N ASN A 102 -19.76 5.95 -24.82
CA ASN A 102 -20.45 6.78 -25.81
C ASN A 102 -19.46 7.71 -26.52
N LEU A 103 -18.59 8.37 -25.76
CA LEU A 103 -17.63 9.31 -26.32
C LEU A 103 -16.64 8.60 -27.26
N VAL A 104 -16.13 7.44 -26.86
CA VAL A 104 -15.21 6.64 -27.67
C VAL A 104 -15.92 6.05 -28.90
N ASP A 105 -17.08 5.43 -28.73
CA ASP A 105 -17.77 4.74 -29.82
C ASP A 105 -18.20 5.69 -30.95
N HIS A 106 -18.68 6.88 -30.61
CA HIS A 106 -19.14 7.86 -31.61
C HIS A 106 -18.02 8.60 -32.34
N ASN A 107 -16.80 8.64 -31.78
CA ASN A 107 -15.71 9.43 -32.33
C ASN A 107 -14.52 8.61 -32.83
N LEU A 108 -14.33 7.39 -32.33
CA LEU A 108 -13.28 6.48 -32.80
C LEU A 108 -13.68 5.87 -34.16
N MET A 109 -12.72 5.77 -35.09
CA MET A 109 -12.95 5.18 -36.40
C MET A 109 -13.68 3.80 -36.28
N PRO A 110 -14.72 3.54 -37.12
CA PRO A 110 -15.60 2.36 -36.95
C PRO A 110 -14.89 1.01 -37.02
N SER A 111 -13.79 0.93 -37.78
CA SER A 111 -13.01 -0.31 -37.95
C SER A 111 -12.10 -0.65 -36.79
N MET A 112 -11.89 0.28 -35.83
CA MET A 112 -11.01 0.03 -34.69
C MET A 112 -11.74 -0.65 -33.55
N PRO A 113 -11.30 -1.83 -33.10
CA PRO A 113 -11.86 -2.48 -31.93
C PRO A 113 -11.73 -1.63 -30.67
N MET A 114 -12.70 -1.75 -29.75
CA MET A 114 -12.67 -1.08 -28.44
C MET A 114 -12.41 -2.10 -27.34
N GLY A 115 -11.41 -1.81 -26.50
CA GLY A 115 -11.02 -2.65 -25.37
C GLY A 115 -11.43 -2.06 -24.02
N PHE A 116 -11.54 -2.92 -23.02
CA PHE A 116 -11.72 -2.56 -21.63
C PHE A 116 -10.70 -3.29 -20.74
N HIS A 117 -9.97 -2.52 -19.96
CA HIS A 117 -9.05 -3.01 -18.94
C HIS A 117 -9.37 -2.35 -17.61
N SER A 118 -9.68 -3.13 -16.57
CA SER A 118 -10.07 -2.59 -15.28
C SER A 118 -9.38 -3.27 -14.12
N HIS A 119 -9.04 -2.48 -13.10
CA HIS A 119 -8.79 -2.96 -11.75
C HIS A 119 -10.11 -3.03 -10.96
N ASN A 120 -10.12 -3.75 -9.84
CA ASN A 120 -11.33 -4.12 -9.11
C ASN A 120 -11.44 -3.52 -7.71
N ASN A 121 -10.84 -2.34 -7.48
CA ASN A 121 -10.70 -1.75 -6.14
C ASN A 121 -12.04 -1.44 -5.46
N ILE A 122 -13.06 -1.02 -6.23
CA ILE A 122 -14.44 -0.83 -5.74
C ILE A 122 -15.39 -1.95 -6.17
N GLN A 123 -14.88 -3.10 -6.60
CA GLN A 123 -15.63 -4.31 -7.00
C GLN A 123 -16.58 -4.08 -8.18
N MET A 124 -16.26 -3.15 -9.09
CA MET A 124 -17.11 -2.81 -10.25
C MET A 124 -16.61 -3.35 -11.59
N SER A 125 -15.45 -4.02 -11.64
CA SER A 125 -14.87 -4.49 -12.90
C SER A 125 -15.82 -5.43 -13.68
N TYR A 126 -16.47 -6.37 -12.98
CA TYR A 126 -17.44 -7.28 -13.58
C TYR A 126 -18.70 -6.55 -14.07
N SER A 127 -19.28 -5.69 -13.24
CA SER A 127 -20.45 -4.89 -13.59
C SER A 127 -20.20 -3.99 -14.81
N ASN A 128 -19.02 -3.33 -14.86
CA ASN A 128 -18.64 -2.49 -15.99
C ASN A 128 -18.40 -3.30 -17.27
N ALA A 129 -17.80 -4.49 -17.16
CA ALA A 129 -17.66 -5.41 -18.30
C ALA A 129 -19.01 -5.87 -18.85
N CYS A 130 -19.95 -6.23 -17.98
CA CYS A 130 -21.32 -6.56 -18.37
C CYS A 130 -22.05 -5.37 -19.03
N ALA A 131 -21.88 -4.16 -18.49
CA ALA A 131 -22.45 -2.95 -19.08
C ALA A 131 -21.88 -2.70 -20.49
N MET A 132 -20.57 -2.90 -20.68
CA MET A 132 -19.95 -2.79 -22.01
C MET A 132 -20.53 -3.76 -23.00
N LEU A 133 -20.76 -5.02 -22.61
CA LEU A 133 -21.34 -6.06 -23.48
C LEU A 133 -22.80 -5.78 -23.84
N GLN A 134 -23.55 -5.10 -22.98
CA GLN A 134 -24.95 -4.72 -23.19
C GLN A 134 -25.13 -3.45 -24.03
N PHE A 135 -24.05 -2.69 -24.20
CA PHE A 135 -24.11 -1.43 -24.92
C PHE A 135 -24.39 -1.66 -26.42
N PRO A 136 -25.27 -0.88 -27.08
CA PRO A 136 -25.71 -1.12 -28.47
C PRO A 136 -24.64 -0.67 -29.50
N ILE A 137 -23.42 -1.14 -29.41
CA ILE A 137 -22.31 -0.87 -30.32
C ILE A 137 -22.10 -2.00 -31.32
N LYS A 138 -21.61 -1.69 -32.51
CA LYS A 138 -21.41 -2.65 -33.60
C LYS A 138 -19.96 -3.05 -33.82
N ARG A 139 -19.02 -2.37 -33.15
CA ARG A 139 -17.59 -2.67 -33.27
C ARG A 139 -17.19 -3.91 -32.47
N GLU A 140 -16.09 -4.49 -32.82
CA GLU A 140 -15.47 -5.56 -32.05
C GLU A 140 -15.09 -5.08 -30.66
N LEU A 141 -15.39 -5.91 -29.63
CA LEU A 141 -15.07 -5.65 -28.24
C LEU A 141 -13.98 -6.60 -27.74
N MET A 142 -13.06 -6.06 -26.97
CA MET A 142 -12.02 -6.78 -26.26
C MET A 142 -12.13 -6.50 -24.76
N ILE A 143 -12.19 -7.55 -23.94
CA ILE A 143 -12.28 -7.40 -22.48
C ILE A 143 -11.11 -8.14 -21.84
N ASP A 144 -10.30 -7.41 -21.10
CA ASP A 144 -9.19 -7.98 -20.35
C ASP A 144 -9.69 -8.59 -19.04
N SER A 145 -9.20 -9.79 -18.75
CA SER A 145 -9.49 -10.49 -17.51
C SER A 145 -8.28 -11.35 -17.08
N SER A 146 -8.27 -11.80 -15.86
CA SER A 146 -7.29 -12.74 -15.32
C SER A 146 -7.96 -13.78 -14.45
N ILE A 147 -7.39 -14.96 -14.36
CA ILE A 147 -7.93 -16.06 -13.52
C ILE A 147 -7.89 -15.61 -12.06
N MET A 148 -9.00 -15.78 -11.33
CA MET A 148 -9.21 -15.27 -9.97
C MET A 148 -8.94 -13.77 -9.83
N GLY A 149 -9.05 -13.01 -10.92
CA GLY A 149 -8.75 -11.57 -10.89
C GLY A 149 -7.28 -11.26 -10.58
N MET A 150 -6.34 -12.17 -10.78
CA MET A 150 -4.92 -11.98 -10.47
C MET A 150 -4.39 -10.65 -11.02
N GLY A 151 -3.88 -9.79 -10.14
CA GLY A 151 -3.39 -8.48 -10.53
C GLY A 151 -2.95 -7.62 -9.35
N LYS A 152 -2.51 -6.41 -9.64
CA LYS A 152 -2.07 -5.47 -8.61
C LYS A 152 -3.25 -4.98 -7.76
N GLY A 153 -3.04 -4.87 -6.45
CA GLY A 153 -4.04 -4.32 -5.53
C GLY A 153 -5.24 -5.24 -5.39
N ALA A 154 -6.45 -4.72 -5.60
CA ALA A 154 -7.67 -5.51 -5.57
C ALA A 154 -7.84 -6.47 -6.77
N GLY A 155 -6.82 -6.53 -7.64
CA GLY A 155 -6.83 -7.38 -8.82
C GLY A 155 -7.53 -6.76 -10.01
N ASN A 156 -7.85 -7.61 -10.98
CA ASN A 156 -8.51 -7.30 -12.24
C ASN A 156 -9.91 -7.94 -12.31
N LEU A 157 -10.55 -7.85 -13.47
CA LEU A 157 -11.75 -8.64 -13.79
C LEU A 157 -11.46 -10.14 -13.75
N ASN A 158 -12.29 -10.90 -13.09
CA ASN A 158 -12.18 -12.35 -13.00
C ASN A 158 -12.60 -13.03 -14.31
N THR A 159 -11.71 -13.82 -14.89
CA THR A 159 -11.96 -14.53 -16.17
C THR A 159 -13.11 -15.51 -16.05
N GLU A 160 -13.19 -16.28 -14.98
CA GLU A 160 -14.24 -17.28 -14.74
C GLU A 160 -15.63 -16.65 -14.73
N LEU A 161 -15.80 -15.48 -14.10
CA LEU A 161 -17.06 -14.76 -14.05
C LEU A 161 -17.45 -14.21 -15.42
N LEU A 162 -16.49 -13.67 -16.16
CA LEU A 162 -16.72 -13.17 -17.52
C LEU A 162 -17.12 -14.27 -18.47
N LEU A 163 -16.43 -15.41 -18.47
CA LEU A 163 -16.73 -16.53 -19.38
C LEU A 163 -18.07 -17.18 -19.06
N GLU A 164 -18.43 -17.32 -17.78
CA GLU A 164 -19.75 -17.77 -17.38
C GLU A 164 -20.84 -16.82 -17.91
N HIS A 165 -20.68 -15.53 -17.73
CA HIS A 165 -21.60 -14.52 -18.25
C HIS A 165 -21.78 -14.62 -19.77
N LEU A 166 -20.66 -14.79 -20.50
CA LEU A 166 -20.70 -14.96 -21.95
C LEU A 166 -21.41 -16.26 -22.38
N ASN A 167 -21.23 -17.34 -21.63
CA ASN A 167 -21.91 -18.60 -21.88
C ASN A 167 -23.44 -18.46 -21.67
N VAL A 168 -23.84 -17.86 -20.53
CA VAL A 168 -25.24 -17.75 -20.14
C VAL A 168 -26.02 -16.77 -21.02
N PHE A 169 -25.49 -15.59 -21.26
CA PHE A 169 -26.24 -14.48 -21.88
C PHE A 169 -25.94 -14.30 -23.38
N TYR A 170 -24.79 -14.81 -23.86
CA TYR A 170 -24.35 -14.62 -25.25
C TYR A 170 -24.20 -15.93 -26.03
N GLY A 171 -24.68 -17.06 -25.46
CA GLY A 171 -24.64 -18.35 -26.12
C GLY A 171 -23.25 -18.87 -26.48
N LYS A 172 -22.21 -18.40 -25.77
CA LYS A 172 -20.85 -18.92 -25.93
C LYS A 172 -20.75 -20.29 -25.27
N ASN A 173 -19.70 -21.01 -25.58
CA ASN A 173 -19.42 -22.35 -25.02
C ASN A 173 -17.99 -22.46 -24.51
N TYR A 174 -17.58 -21.49 -23.68
CA TYR A 174 -16.29 -21.54 -23.03
C TYR A 174 -16.27 -22.63 -21.96
N LYS A 175 -15.20 -23.41 -21.93
CA LYS A 175 -15.04 -24.48 -20.92
C LYS A 175 -14.43 -23.88 -19.65
N ILE A 176 -15.18 -23.95 -18.55
CA ILE A 176 -14.75 -23.41 -17.24
C ILE A 176 -13.84 -24.40 -16.49
N ASN A 177 -14.05 -25.70 -16.61
CA ASN A 177 -13.29 -26.72 -15.89
C ASN A 177 -11.74 -26.58 -15.99
N PRO A 178 -11.13 -26.27 -17.17
CA PRO A 178 -9.71 -26.04 -17.23
C PRO A 178 -9.21 -24.86 -16.40
N LEU A 179 -10.04 -23.81 -16.21
CA LEU A 179 -9.70 -22.68 -15.33
C LEU A 179 -9.73 -23.12 -13.86
N LEU A 180 -10.74 -23.90 -13.45
CA LEU A 180 -10.84 -24.42 -12.07
C LEU A 180 -9.63 -25.28 -11.73
N GLU A 181 -9.17 -26.09 -12.68
CA GLU A 181 -7.97 -26.91 -12.51
C GLU A 181 -6.68 -26.06 -12.31
N VAL A 182 -6.54 -24.96 -13.08
CA VAL A 182 -5.41 -24.02 -12.93
C VAL A 182 -5.53 -23.26 -11.62
N MET A 183 -6.73 -22.87 -11.21
CA MET A 183 -6.97 -22.23 -9.91
C MET A 183 -6.47 -23.11 -8.77
N ASP A 184 -6.88 -24.37 -8.77
CA ASP A 184 -6.54 -25.30 -7.70
C ASP A 184 -5.04 -25.63 -7.65
N LYS A 185 -4.44 -25.92 -8.81
CA LYS A 185 -3.04 -26.39 -8.88
C LYS A 185 -1.98 -25.28 -8.79
N VAL A 186 -2.32 -24.05 -9.17
CA VAL A 186 -1.33 -22.98 -9.34
C VAL A 186 -1.75 -21.67 -8.67
N ILE A 187 -2.94 -21.16 -9.01
CA ILE A 187 -3.31 -19.80 -8.63
C ILE A 187 -3.55 -19.66 -7.13
N ASN A 188 -4.14 -20.67 -6.47
CA ASN A 188 -4.37 -20.67 -5.04
C ASN A 188 -3.06 -20.57 -4.23
N GLN A 189 -2.01 -21.25 -4.67
CA GLN A 189 -0.71 -21.15 -4.03
C GLN A 189 -0.14 -19.73 -4.20
N LEU A 190 -0.15 -19.19 -5.43
CA LEU A 190 0.31 -17.82 -5.68
C LEU A 190 -0.49 -16.79 -4.88
N HIS A 191 -1.80 -16.97 -4.76
CA HIS A 191 -2.66 -16.08 -3.99
C HIS A 191 -2.35 -16.10 -2.48
N SER A 192 -1.95 -17.25 -1.94
CA SER A 192 -1.54 -17.36 -0.54
C SER A 192 -0.19 -16.67 -0.25
N GLU A 193 0.70 -16.61 -1.25
CA GLU A 193 2.00 -15.96 -1.14
C GLU A 193 1.92 -14.44 -1.46
N PHE A 194 1.12 -14.10 -2.47
CA PHE A 194 0.97 -12.74 -2.98
C PHE A 194 -0.52 -12.38 -3.05
N TYR A 195 -1.05 -11.86 -1.97
CA TYR A 195 -2.47 -11.53 -1.89
C TYR A 195 -2.85 -10.44 -2.91
N TRP A 196 -3.92 -10.69 -3.64
CA TRP A 196 -4.71 -9.71 -4.38
C TRP A 196 -6.19 -9.94 -4.08
N GLY A 197 -6.99 -8.89 -4.15
CA GLY A 197 -8.40 -8.95 -3.82
C GLY A 197 -8.86 -7.69 -3.11
N TYR A 198 -10.12 -7.66 -2.72
CA TYR A 198 -10.67 -6.55 -1.97
C TYR A 198 -9.94 -6.37 -0.65
N ALA A 199 -9.49 -5.14 -0.40
CA ALA A 199 -8.98 -4.73 0.90
C ALA A 199 -9.31 -3.24 1.13
N PRO A 200 -9.50 -2.82 2.41
CA PRO A 200 -9.91 -1.44 2.72
C PRO A 200 -8.97 -0.38 2.16
N GLU A 201 -7.67 -0.62 2.15
CA GLU A 201 -6.68 0.31 1.61
C GLU A 201 -6.83 0.53 0.10
N TYR A 202 -7.25 -0.49 -0.66
CA TYR A 202 -7.51 -0.36 -2.10
C TYR A 202 -8.81 0.39 -2.38
N TYR A 203 -9.85 0.13 -1.58
CA TYR A 203 -11.07 0.92 -1.61
C TYR A 203 -10.78 2.39 -1.33
N LEU A 204 -10.02 2.70 -0.26
CA LEU A 204 -9.66 4.07 0.10
C LEU A 204 -8.85 4.77 -0.99
N SER A 205 -7.93 4.07 -1.65
CA SER A 205 -7.16 4.66 -2.74
C SER A 205 -8.07 5.13 -3.88
N SER A 206 -9.05 4.32 -4.26
CA SER A 206 -10.03 4.66 -5.30
C SER A 206 -10.97 5.78 -4.83
N ALA A 207 -11.44 5.73 -3.58
CA ALA A 207 -12.30 6.77 -3.00
C ALA A 207 -11.60 8.14 -2.94
N ASN A 208 -10.28 8.16 -2.75
CA ASN A 208 -9.45 9.38 -2.76
C ASN A 208 -8.80 9.64 -4.12
N HIS A 209 -9.14 8.86 -5.13
CA HIS A 209 -8.65 9.05 -6.49
C HIS A 209 -7.13 9.00 -6.64
N CYS A 210 -6.45 8.18 -5.87
CA CYS A 210 -4.99 8.08 -5.89
C CYS A 210 -4.49 6.67 -6.20
N THR A 211 -3.22 6.59 -6.59
CA THR A 211 -2.59 5.28 -6.82
C THR A 211 -2.62 4.41 -5.55
N PRO A 212 -2.99 3.13 -5.64
CA PRO A 212 -3.02 2.21 -4.51
C PRO A 212 -1.72 2.11 -3.70
N SER A 213 -0.60 2.49 -4.32
CA SER A 213 0.72 2.43 -3.69
C SER A 213 0.86 3.34 -2.47
N TYR A 214 0.14 4.48 -2.40
CA TYR A 214 0.12 5.32 -1.20
C TYR A 214 -0.61 4.64 -0.05
N ALA A 215 -1.82 4.13 -0.31
CA ALA A 215 -2.58 3.43 0.72
C ALA A 215 -1.82 2.21 1.26
N SER A 216 -1.27 1.39 0.37
CA SER A 216 -0.43 0.24 0.77
C SER A 216 0.81 0.67 1.55
N HIS A 217 1.42 1.81 1.20
CA HIS A 217 2.59 2.32 1.92
C HIS A 217 2.24 2.72 3.36
N PHE A 218 1.17 3.50 3.55
CA PHE A 218 0.74 3.92 4.88
C PHE A 218 0.23 2.74 5.71
N TYR A 219 -0.58 1.86 5.11
CA TYR A 219 -1.14 0.71 5.81
C TYR A 219 -0.11 -0.34 6.17
N ASN A 220 0.71 -0.79 5.21
CA ASN A 220 1.62 -1.92 5.42
C ASN A 220 2.95 -1.51 6.05
N LYS A 221 3.54 -0.36 5.65
CA LYS A 221 4.83 0.07 6.18
C LYS A 221 4.70 0.77 7.52
N HIS A 222 3.76 1.70 7.65
CA HIS A 222 3.56 2.48 8.86
C HIS A 222 2.54 1.88 9.82
N GLN A 223 1.87 0.79 9.40
CA GLN A 223 0.88 0.06 10.23
C GLN A 223 -0.25 0.96 10.76
N LEU A 224 -0.66 1.94 9.95
CA LEU A 224 -1.67 2.89 10.35
C LEU A 224 -3.07 2.26 10.32
N PRO A 225 -3.96 2.66 11.24
CA PRO A 225 -5.38 2.37 11.16
C PRO A 225 -5.98 2.93 9.86
N ILE A 226 -7.04 2.31 9.39
CA ILE A 226 -7.68 2.63 8.12
C ILE A 226 -8.22 4.07 8.07
N ASP A 227 -8.71 4.61 9.19
CA ASP A 227 -9.14 6.01 9.32
C ASP A 227 -7.98 6.98 9.10
N GLN A 228 -6.81 6.72 9.69
CA GLN A 228 -5.61 7.54 9.50
C GLN A 228 -5.06 7.43 8.07
N VAL A 229 -5.12 6.23 7.47
CA VAL A 229 -4.80 6.06 6.05
C VAL A 229 -5.72 6.94 5.19
N SER A 230 -7.02 6.96 5.49
CA SER A 230 -7.99 7.81 4.77
C SER A 230 -7.67 9.30 4.92
N GLU A 231 -7.34 9.76 6.13
CA GLU A 231 -6.95 11.14 6.39
C GLU A 231 -5.71 11.53 5.55
N LEU A 232 -4.67 10.70 5.58
CA LEU A 232 -3.44 10.94 4.81
C LEU A 232 -3.67 10.95 3.30
N LEU A 233 -4.49 10.03 2.77
CA LEU A 233 -4.83 10.02 1.35
C LEU A 233 -5.58 11.29 0.93
N GLY A 234 -6.45 11.83 1.81
CA GLY A 234 -7.14 13.10 1.59
C GLY A 234 -6.21 14.31 1.55
N MET A 235 -5.04 14.24 2.19
CA MET A 235 -4.04 15.31 2.21
C MET A 235 -3.11 15.30 0.98
N ILE A 236 -3.11 14.23 0.16
CA ILE A 236 -2.23 14.14 -1.02
C ILE A 236 -2.67 15.17 -2.06
N GLU A 237 -1.72 15.98 -2.52
CA GLU A 237 -1.95 16.97 -3.57
C GLU A 237 -2.37 16.30 -4.90
N GLU A 238 -3.34 16.90 -5.60
CA GLU A 238 -3.95 16.29 -6.80
C GLU A 238 -2.91 15.84 -7.85
N HIS A 239 -1.87 16.63 -8.08
CA HIS A 239 -0.84 16.30 -9.07
C HIS A 239 0.06 15.12 -8.64
N LYS A 240 0.12 14.79 -7.34
CA LYS A 240 0.87 13.67 -6.77
C LYS A 240 0.06 12.36 -6.72
N LYS A 241 -1.27 12.43 -6.81
CA LYS A 241 -2.15 11.26 -6.70
C LYS A 241 -1.93 10.19 -7.78
N ILE A 242 -1.46 10.59 -8.95
CA ILE A 242 -1.33 9.72 -10.14
C ILE A 242 -0.15 8.75 -10.03
N SER A 243 0.94 9.19 -9.42
CA SER A 243 2.19 8.42 -9.35
C SER A 243 2.76 8.43 -7.94
N PHE A 244 3.11 7.26 -7.44
CA PHE A 244 3.67 7.13 -6.10
C PHE A 244 5.06 7.76 -6.01
N ASP A 245 5.20 8.66 -5.05
CA ASP A 245 6.45 9.30 -4.65
C ASP A 245 6.72 8.94 -3.18
N LYS A 246 7.70 8.05 -2.96
CA LYS A 246 8.04 7.54 -1.63
C LYS A 246 8.49 8.64 -0.68
N ASN A 247 9.29 9.58 -1.17
CA ASN A 247 9.82 10.66 -0.32
C ASN A 247 8.70 11.60 0.12
N TYR A 248 7.82 11.98 -0.80
CA TYR A 248 6.63 12.76 -0.49
C TYR A 248 5.72 12.04 0.51
N ALA A 249 5.51 10.73 0.37
CA ALA A 249 4.70 9.95 1.31
C ALA A 249 5.30 9.97 2.73
N GLU A 250 6.63 9.86 2.86
CA GLU A 250 7.32 9.93 4.15
C GLU A 250 7.23 11.33 4.77
N GLU A 251 7.38 12.38 3.97
CA GLU A 251 7.21 13.77 4.44
C GLU A 251 5.80 14.05 4.91
N LEU A 252 4.80 13.59 4.14
CA LEU A 252 3.39 13.74 4.49
C LEU A 252 3.07 13.02 5.80
N TRP A 253 3.51 11.77 5.95
CA TRP A 253 3.33 11.00 7.17
C TRP A 253 4.00 11.66 8.38
N ARG A 254 5.22 12.17 8.23
CA ARG A 254 5.92 12.91 9.28
C ARG A 254 5.14 14.14 9.71
N SER A 255 4.77 15.00 8.76
CA SER A 255 4.01 16.22 9.00
C SER A 255 2.67 15.94 9.68
N TYR A 256 1.99 14.86 9.26
CA TYR A 256 0.74 14.41 9.86
C TYR A 256 0.93 14.05 11.35
N ASN A 257 1.94 13.27 11.68
CA ASN A 257 2.21 12.89 13.06
C ASN A 257 2.66 14.09 13.91
N GLU A 258 3.52 14.96 13.38
CA GLU A 258 4.00 16.18 14.06
C GLU A 258 2.88 17.20 14.27
N SER A 259 1.81 17.19 13.48
CA SER A 259 0.64 18.05 13.68
C SER A 259 -0.22 17.64 14.87
N LYS A 260 -0.14 16.38 15.30
CA LYS A 260 -0.90 15.84 16.45
C LYS A 260 -0.20 16.19 17.76
N GLN A 261 -0.42 17.42 18.26
CA GLN A 261 0.23 17.92 19.46
C GLN A 261 -0.67 17.77 20.71
N VAL A 262 -0.03 17.47 21.82
CA VAL A 262 -0.62 17.49 23.16
C VAL A 262 0.33 18.19 24.13
N ASP A 263 -0.20 18.80 25.20
CA ASP A 263 0.62 19.28 26.31
C ASP A 263 0.91 18.10 27.25
N ASP A 264 2.17 17.69 27.31
CA ASP A 264 2.67 16.61 28.16
C ASP A 264 3.45 17.10 29.39
N SER A 265 3.48 18.41 29.65
CA SER A 265 4.23 19.02 30.76
C SER A 265 3.87 18.41 32.11
N ARG A 266 2.58 18.20 32.36
CA ARG A 266 2.10 17.59 33.61
C ARG A 266 2.58 16.15 33.78
N ILE A 267 2.65 15.39 32.67
CA ILE A 267 3.10 13.99 32.68
C ILE A 267 4.59 13.95 33.01
N ILE A 268 5.37 14.88 32.44
CA ILE A 268 6.81 15.01 32.73
C ILE A 268 7.05 15.23 34.22
N GLU A 269 6.36 16.18 34.83
CA GLU A 269 6.52 16.48 36.27
C GLU A 269 6.06 15.31 37.17
N GLU A 270 4.97 14.65 36.83
CA GLU A 270 4.51 13.45 37.54
C GLU A 270 5.57 12.34 37.46
N MET A 271 6.08 12.06 36.26
CA MET A 271 7.06 10.98 36.05
C MET A 271 8.43 11.32 36.63
N LYS A 272 8.85 12.58 36.65
CA LYS A 272 10.03 13.00 37.42
C LYS A 272 9.93 12.59 38.88
N THR A 273 8.78 12.76 39.50
CA THR A 273 8.56 12.37 40.90
C THR A 273 8.59 10.85 41.06
N VAL A 274 7.90 10.11 40.19
CA VAL A 274 7.84 8.64 40.23
C VAL A 274 9.21 8.00 40.00
N LEU A 275 10.01 8.53 39.07
CA LEU A 275 11.28 7.96 38.65
C LEU A 275 12.46 8.47 39.46
N ASN A 276 12.28 9.42 40.39
CA ASN A 276 13.35 10.03 41.17
C ASN A 276 14.11 8.98 41.98
N GLY A 277 15.41 8.87 41.75
CA GLY A 277 16.30 7.95 42.47
C GLY A 277 16.05 6.46 42.11
N LYS A 278 15.26 6.16 41.12
CA LYS A 278 14.98 4.80 40.65
C LYS A 278 15.84 4.45 39.43
N GLU A 279 16.17 3.18 39.32
CA GLU A 279 16.61 2.58 38.06
C GLU A 279 15.39 2.31 37.18
N VAL A 280 15.51 2.50 35.86
CA VAL A 280 14.44 2.13 34.90
C VAL A 280 14.86 0.92 34.09
N LEU A 281 14.06 -0.15 34.14
CA LEU A 281 14.22 -1.32 33.30
C LEU A 281 13.27 -1.22 32.09
N LEU A 282 13.84 -1.13 30.89
CA LEU A 282 13.08 -1.19 29.64
C LEU A 282 13.08 -2.62 29.10
N VAL A 283 11.90 -3.22 28.91
CA VAL A 283 11.73 -4.57 28.42
C VAL A 283 11.08 -4.53 27.04
N ALA A 284 11.86 -4.79 26.01
CA ALA A 284 11.39 -4.87 24.63
C ALA A 284 11.05 -6.32 24.23
N PRO A 285 10.24 -6.55 23.19
CA PRO A 285 9.73 -7.88 22.84
C PRO A 285 10.70 -8.72 21.98
N GLY A 286 11.99 -8.59 22.14
CA GLY A 286 12.98 -9.43 21.48
C GLY A 286 12.95 -10.86 22.02
N LYS A 287 13.46 -11.83 21.26
CA LYS A 287 13.42 -13.25 21.64
C LYS A 287 14.16 -13.59 22.91
N SER A 288 15.23 -12.85 23.23
CA SER A 288 16.03 -13.07 24.44
C SER A 288 15.22 -12.98 25.74
N ILE A 289 14.05 -12.29 25.73
CA ILE A 289 13.18 -12.28 26.92
C ILE A 289 12.63 -13.64 27.30
N LEU A 290 12.54 -14.58 26.36
CA LEU A 290 12.11 -15.95 26.63
C LEU A 290 13.21 -16.76 27.31
N GLU A 291 14.47 -16.50 26.95
CA GLU A 291 15.66 -17.16 27.50
C GLU A 291 15.98 -16.66 28.91
N TYR A 292 15.92 -15.33 29.13
CA TYR A 292 16.28 -14.67 30.39
C TYR A 292 15.04 -14.26 31.21
N LYS A 293 13.93 -14.95 31.04
CA LYS A 293 12.64 -14.57 31.66
C LYS A 293 12.75 -14.46 33.17
N LYS A 294 13.42 -15.41 33.81
CA LYS A 294 13.55 -15.49 35.28
C LYS A 294 14.35 -14.31 35.82
N GLU A 295 15.49 -13.98 35.21
CA GLU A 295 16.34 -12.86 35.58
C GLU A 295 15.60 -11.52 35.38
N ILE A 296 14.80 -11.40 34.32
CA ILE A 296 13.97 -10.23 34.08
C ILE A 296 12.88 -10.10 35.14
N GLU A 297 12.19 -11.17 35.51
CA GLU A 297 11.19 -11.17 36.58
C GLU A 297 11.78 -10.83 37.94
N GLU A 298 12.96 -11.34 38.28
CA GLU A 298 13.70 -11.01 39.49
C GLU A 298 14.08 -9.51 39.51
N LYS A 299 14.51 -8.95 38.38
CA LYS A 299 14.85 -7.54 38.25
C LYS A 299 13.62 -6.64 38.36
N ILE A 300 12.49 -7.03 37.74
CA ILE A 300 11.20 -6.32 37.86
C ILE A 300 10.74 -6.26 39.33
N ALA A 301 10.95 -7.33 40.09
CA ALA A 301 10.54 -7.42 41.48
C ALA A 301 11.42 -6.60 42.44
N SER A 302 12.50 -5.97 41.98
CA SER A 302 13.43 -5.19 42.81
C SER A 302 12.81 -3.86 43.25
N GLU A 303 12.83 -3.53 44.52
CA GLU A 303 12.21 -2.33 45.12
C GLU A 303 12.66 -0.99 44.52
N ASN A 304 13.87 -0.93 43.98
CA ASN A 304 14.45 0.30 43.42
C ASN A 304 14.34 0.40 41.90
N VAL A 305 13.60 -0.51 41.26
CA VAL A 305 13.43 -0.58 39.81
C VAL A 305 11.99 -0.19 39.43
N ILE A 306 11.85 0.63 38.40
CA ILE A 306 10.59 0.85 37.69
C ILE A 306 10.70 0.20 36.32
N SER A 307 9.81 -0.71 36.01
CA SER A 307 9.85 -1.50 34.78
C SER A 307 8.84 -0.97 33.73
N VAL A 308 9.28 -0.87 32.48
CA VAL A 308 8.45 -0.41 31.37
C VAL A 308 8.53 -1.42 30.20
N GLY A 309 7.42 -2.04 29.87
CA GLY A 309 7.30 -2.90 28.70
C GLY A 309 7.13 -2.08 27.42
N LEU A 310 8.01 -2.27 26.45
CA LEU A 310 8.01 -1.54 25.17
C LEU A 310 7.32 -2.37 24.08
N ASN A 311 6.10 -2.04 23.70
CA ASN A 311 5.26 -2.87 22.81
C ASN A 311 5.17 -4.33 23.28
N LEU A 312 5.18 -4.55 24.58
CA LEU A 312 5.28 -5.88 25.16
C LEU A 312 3.89 -6.52 25.22
N THR A 313 3.77 -7.70 24.66
CA THR A 313 2.56 -8.55 24.68
C THR A 313 2.71 -9.72 25.66
N GLU A 314 3.94 -9.99 26.07
CA GLU A 314 4.26 -11.05 27.02
C GLU A 314 3.72 -10.78 28.43
N SER A 315 3.38 -11.85 29.16
CA SER A 315 2.81 -11.80 30.51
C SER A 315 3.90 -11.53 31.58
N LEU A 316 4.60 -10.39 31.45
CA LEU A 316 5.51 -9.91 32.48
C LEU A 316 4.82 -8.87 33.38
N ALA A 317 5.16 -8.86 34.66
CA ALA A 317 4.55 -7.98 35.65
C ALA A 317 5.13 -6.56 35.69
N VAL A 318 5.38 -5.97 34.51
CA VAL A 318 5.93 -4.58 34.40
C VAL A 318 4.99 -3.54 35.02
N ASP A 319 5.54 -2.44 35.51
CA ASP A 319 4.79 -1.34 36.12
C ASP A 319 4.05 -0.49 35.11
N TYR A 320 4.64 -0.28 33.93
CA TYR A 320 4.07 0.50 32.84
C TYR A 320 4.16 -0.25 31.52
N GLN A 321 3.21 0.02 30.64
CA GLN A 321 3.29 -0.35 29.22
C GLN A 321 3.58 0.90 28.39
N MET A 322 4.50 0.85 27.45
CA MET A 322 4.78 1.92 26.49
C MET A 322 4.59 1.40 25.07
N THR A 323 3.79 2.11 24.29
CA THR A 323 3.62 1.82 22.87
C THR A 323 3.50 3.08 22.02
N THR A 324 4.14 3.06 20.86
CA THR A 324 3.98 4.04 19.77
C THR A 324 3.23 3.43 18.59
N ARG A 325 2.67 2.25 18.78
CA ARG A 325 1.99 1.46 17.75
C ARG A 325 0.50 1.37 18.03
N GLN A 326 -0.32 1.74 17.04
CA GLN A 326 -1.77 1.68 17.16
C GLN A 326 -2.30 0.25 17.32
N ASP A 327 -1.71 -0.72 16.61
CA ASP A 327 -2.10 -2.13 16.64
C ASP A 327 -1.83 -2.83 17.99
N VAL A 328 -0.94 -2.28 18.81
CA VAL A 328 -0.62 -2.79 20.17
C VAL A 328 -1.34 -2.00 21.24
N PHE A 329 -1.80 -0.78 20.94
CA PHE A 329 -2.35 0.17 21.93
C PHE A 329 -3.57 -0.39 22.68
N GLU A 330 -4.54 -0.95 21.98
CA GLU A 330 -5.74 -1.49 22.61
C GLU A 330 -5.42 -2.69 23.54
N ALA A 331 -4.47 -3.54 23.14
CA ALA A 331 -4.01 -4.63 23.98
C ALA A 331 -3.31 -4.10 25.25
N ALA A 332 -2.49 -3.06 25.12
CA ALA A 332 -1.82 -2.42 26.25
C ALA A 332 -2.85 -1.81 27.23
N VAL A 333 -3.86 -1.12 26.72
CA VAL A 333 -4.96 -0.55 27.56
C VAL A 333 -5.73 -1.65 28.28
N ASN A 334 -6.07 -2.73 27.57
CA ASN A 334 -6.83 -3.85 28.14
C ASN A 334 -6.02 -4.67 29.15
N SER A 335 -4.71 -4.53 29.24
CA SER A 335 -3.88 -5.17 30.25
C SER A 335 -4.17 -4.69 31.68
N GLY A 336 -4.89 -3.58 31.84
CA GLY A 336 -5.20 -2.94 33.11
C GLY A 336 -4.03 -2.18 33.75
N LYS A 337 -2.85 -2.18 33.12
CA LYS A 337 -1.66 -1.45 33.59
C LYS A 337 -1.67 0.00 33.14
N PRO A 338 -0.94 0.90 33.81
CA PRO A 338 -0.68 2.24 33.30
C PRO A 338 0.01 2.18 31.94
N VAL A 339 -0.55 2.93 30.95
CA VAL A 339 -0.04 2.98 29.58
C VAL A 339 0.57 4.35 29.31
N ILE A 340 1.78 4.37 28.81
CA ILE A 340 2.40 5.55 28.20
C ILE A 340 2.32 5.38 26.69
N THR A 341 1.86 6.40 25.99
CA THR A 341 1.80 6.40 24.52
C THR A 341 2.07 7.79 23.97
N THR A 342 1.95 7.99 22.68
CA THR A 342 2.26 9.26 22.01
C THR A 342 1.05 9.84 21.30
N SER A 343 1.08 11.15 21.03
CA SER A 343 -0.03 11.91 20.42
C SER A 343 -0.42 11.45 19.01
N ASN A 344 0.45 10.75 18.30
CA ASN A 344 0.12 10.10 17.03
C ASN A 344 -0.72 8.82 17.20
N VAL A 345 -0.74 8.22 18.40
CA VAL A 345 -1.54 7.03 18.73
C VAL A 345 -2.83 7.40 19.46
N SER A 346 -2.79 8.32 20.41
CA SER A 346 -3.96 8.73 21.19
C SER A 346 -4.10 10.27 21.24
N LYS A 347 -5.33 10.75 21.12
CA LYS A 347 -5.64 12.20 21.10
C LYS A 347 -5.49 12.91 22.45
N GLY A 348 -5.33 12.17 23.54
CA GLY A 348 -5.20 12.75 24.88
C GLY A 348 -5.17 11.73 26.00
N SER A 349 -4.65 12.15 27.16
CA SER A 349 -4.56 11.32 28.36
C SER A 349 -5.94 11.08 28.97
N ARG A 350 -6.24 9.82 29.34
CA ARG A 350 -7.50 9.43 29.99
C ARG A 350 -7.28 8.19 30.87
N GLY A 351 -7.87 8.19 32.07
CA GLY A 351 -7.71 7.06 32.98
C GLY A 351 -6.25 6.71 33.23
N ASN A 352 -5.87 5.48 32.93
CA ASN A 352 -4.50 4.98 33.08
C ASN A 352 -3.59 5.29 31.89
N VAL A 353 -4.07 6.04 30.88
CA VAL A 353 -3.31 6.37 29.66
C VAL A 353 -2.69 7.74 29.79
N LYS A 354 -1.36 7.83 29.70
CA LYS A 354 -0.56 9.04 29.64
C LYS A 354 -0.07 9.24 28.20
N VAL A 355 -0.35 10.42 27.62
CA VAL A 355 -0.01 10.69 26.22
C VAL A 355 1.08 11.74 26.14
N LEU A 356 2.24 11.34 25.63
CA LEU A 356 3.37 12.20 25.38
C LEU A 356 3.22 12.90 24.02
N ASN A 357 3.74 14.12 23.91
CA ASN A 357 3.79 14.81 22.62
C ASN A 357 4.82 14.15 21.71
N TYR A 358 4.35 13.42 20.68
CA TYR A 358 5.21 12.65 19.77
C TYR A 358 6.43 13.43 19.27
N LYS A 359 6.23 14.69 18.84
CA LYS A 359 7.28 15.54 18.28
C LYS A 359 8.42 15.83 19.25
N ASN A 360 8.14 15.90 20.55
CA ASN A 360 9.15 16.26 21.56
C ASN A 360 10.15 15.13 21.83
N TRP A 361 9.79 13.88 21.53
CA TRP A 361 10.53 12.70 21.98
C TRP A 361 11.15 11.86 20.87
N ILE A 362 10.84 12.16 19.61
CA ILE A 362 11.50 11.55 18.45
C ILE A 362 12.91 12.10 18.28
N GLU A 363 13.77 11.34 17.62
CA GLU A 363 15.08 11.82 17.18
C GLU A 363 15.11 11.88 15.64
N ILE A 364 15.71 12.95 15.12
CA ILE A 364 15.90 13.12 13.68
C ILE A 364 17.41 13.17 13.43
N SER A 365 17.94 12.14 12.76
CA SER A 365 19.34 12.08 12.36
C SER A 365 19.48 11.52 10.94
N ASP A 366 20.49 11.99 10.21
CA ASP A 366 20.78 11.56 8.82
C ASP A 366 19.55 11.63 7.88
N GLY A 367 18.67 12.64 8.08
CA GLY A 367 17.44 12.81 7.31
C GLY A 367 16.34 11.76 7.58
N ARG A 368 16.47 10.98 8.65
CA ARG A 368 15.52 9.94 9.06
C ARG A 368 14.97 10.22 10.45
N THR A 369 13.74 9.78 10.68
CA THR A 369 13.08 9.85 11.99
C THR A 369 13.27 8.53 12.72
N HIS A 370 13.70 8.62 13.98
CA HIS A 370 13.84 7.50 14.91
C HIS A 370 12.78 7.67 16.01
N ASP A 371 11.72 6.90 15.90
CA ASP A 371 10.49 7.02 16.68
C ASP A 371 10.03 5.70 17.31
N SER A 372 10.93 4.75 17.43
CA SER A 372 10.61 3.51 18.14
C SER A 372 10.27 3.79 19.59
N SER A 373 9.44 2.92 20.20
CA SER A 373 9.07 3.03 21.63
C SER A 373 10.32 3.11 22.54
N ALA A 374 11.42 2.44 22.14
CA ALA A 374 12.68 2.49 22.88
C ALA A 374 13.31 3.88 22.82
N VAL A 375 13.43 4.48 21.63
CA VAL A 375 14.03 5.82 21.46
C VAL A 375 13.21 6.87 22.19
N ILE A 376 11.89 6.87 21.99
CA ILE A 376 11.00 7.83 22.65
C ILE A 376 11.06 7.69 24.17
N MET A 377 11.05 6.45 24.69
CA MET A 377 11.11 6.22 26.12
C MET A 377 12.47 6.61 26.72
N LEU A 378 13.58 6.33 26.03
CA LEU A 378 14.92 6.75 26.47
C LEU A 378 15.03 8.27 26.55
N ASN A 379 14.55 9.00 25.53
CA ASN A 379 14.54 10.46 25.55
C ASN A 379 13.69 11.03 26.68
N PHE A 380 12.51 10.43 26.88
CA PHE A 380 11.59 10.83 27.93
C PHE A 380 12.15 10.60 29.35
N ILE A 381 12.67 9.41 29.67
CA ILE A 381 13.23 9.13 30.99
C ILE A 381 14.50 9.92 31.26
N LYS A 382 15.31 10.20 30.24
CA LYS A 382 16.46 11.13 30.35
C LYS A 382 16.02 12.53 30.76
N ALA A 383 14.94 13.05 30.14
CA ALA A 383 14.37 14.35 30.52
C ALA A 383 13.74 14.35 31.91
N CYS A 384 13.28 13.18 32.41
CA CYS A 384 12.86 12.99 33.79
C CYS A 384 14.01 12.90 34.79
N GLY A 385 15.28 12.92 34.37
CA GLY A 385 16.44 12.90 35.22
C GLY A 385 16.88 11.51 35.72
N VAL A 386 16.41 10.44 35.06
CA VAL A 386 16.86 9.06 35.34
C VAL A 386 18.35 8.91 35.01
N LYS A 387 19.10 8.32 35.92
CA LYS A 387 20.58 8.15 35.81
C LYS A 387 20.97 6.73 35.43
N GLU A 388 20.16 5.77 35.73
CA GLU A 388 20.45 4.36 35.51
C GLU A 388 19.30 3.67 34.74
N VAL A 389 19.67 3.06 33.62
CA VAL A 389 18.71 2.37 32.73
C VAL A 389 19.26 0.98 32.39
N SER A 390 18.46 -0.03 32.63
CA SER A 390 18.72 -1.39 32.18
C SER A 390 17.83 -1.74 30.98
N LEU A 391 18.36 -2.51 30.04
CA LEU A 391 17.68 -2.91 28.82
C LEU A 391 17.57 -4.41 28.73
N ALA A 392 16.39 -4.92 28.39
CA ALA A 392 16.14 -6.35 28.11
C ALA A 392 15.35 -6.50 26.81
N GLY A 393 15.63 -7.53 26.05
CA GLY A 393 14.89 -7.84 24.81
C GLY A 393 15.11 -6.88 23.65
N LEU A 394 16.16 -6.06 23.66
CA LEU A 394 16.57 -5.21 22.54
C LEU A 394 17.62 -5.93 21.68
N ASP A 395 17.25 -7.06 21.09
CA ASP A 395 18.14 -8.01 20.43
C ASP A 395 18.67 -7.54 19.06
N GLY A 396 18.19 -6.40 18.58
CA GLY A 396 18.41 -5.93 17.21
C GLY A 396 17.39 -6.52 16.22
N PHE A 397 17.65 -6.34 14.93
CA PHE A 397 16.77 -6.80 13.86
C PHE A 397 17.48 -7.77 12.93
N MET A 398 16.77 -8.81 12.50
CA MET A 398 17.19 -9.80 11.51
C MET A 398 16.30 -9.71 10.27
N VAL A 399 16.83 -10.11 9.11
CA VAL A 399 16.06 -10.18 7.86
C VAL A 399 14.99 -11.27 7.96
N ASN A 400 15.30 -12.37 8.66
CA ASN A 400 14.28 -13.38 8.98
C ASN A 400 13.33 -12.83 10.04
N ILE A 401 12.10 -12.53 9.63
CA ILE A 401 11.06 -11.94 10.50
C ILE A 401 10.74 -12.81 11.72
N ASN A 402 10.96 -14.13 11.61
CA ASN A 402 10.69 -15.07 12.69
C ASN A 402 11.69 -14.96 13.85
N GLU A 403 12.76 -14.19 13.67
CA GLU A 403 13.81 -14.02 14.68
C GLU A 403 13.77 -12.68 15.41
N ASN A 404 12.87 -11.77 15.00
CA ASN A 404 12.84 -10.41 15.52
C ASN A 404 12.05 -10.25 16.82
N TYR A 405 11.05 -11.09 17.09
CA TYR A 405 10.12 -10.88 18.21
C TYR A 405 9.75 -12.18 18.90
N SER A 406 9.55 -12.12 20.21
CA SER A 406 9.01 -13.21 21.02
C SER A 406 7.57 -13.56 20.61
N ASP A 407 6.73 -12.53 20.40
CA ASP A 407 5.36 -12.69 19.90
C ASP A 407 5.29 -12.68 18.37
N PRO A 408 4.80 -13.76 17.74
CA PRO A 408 4.58 -13.80 16.29
C PRO A 408 3.71 -12.68 15.72
N ASN A 409 2.76 -12.16 16.50
CA ASN A 409 1.85 -11.09 16.05
C ASN A 409 2.55 -9.73 15.90
N LEU A 410 3.72 -9.55 16.52
CA LEU A 410 4.52 -8.34 16.38
C LEU A 410 5.41 -8.35 15.12
N ARG A 411 5.53 -9.50 14.45
CA ARG A 411 6.42 -9.68 13.31
C ARG A 411 6.00 -8.81 12.13
N ARG A 412 6.98 -8.13 11.54
CA ARG A 412 6.77 -7.26 10.36
C ARG A 412 7.89 -7.50 9.36
N PRO A 413 7.58 -7.54 8.05
CA PRO A 413 8.61 -7.58 7.02
C PRO A 413 9.53 -6.38 7.12
N VAL A 414 10.83 -6.61 7.09
CA VAL A 414 11.86 -5.58 7.06
C VAL A 414 12.82 -5.86 5.91
N SER A 415 13.22 -4.81 5.17
CA SER A 415 14.25 -4.95 4.15
C SER A 415 15.64 -5.06 4.76
N VAL A 416 16.60 -5.61 4.01
CA VAL A 416 18.02 -5.65 4.43
C VAL A 416 18.52 -4.26 4.81
N GLU A 417 18.23 -3.24 3.99
CA GLU A 417 18.61 -1.84 4.26
C GLU A 417 18.04 -1.32 5.58
N GLN A 418 16.77 -1.67 5.89
CA GLN A 418 16.14 -1.26 7.15
C GLN A 418 16.75 -1.95 8.35
N VAL A 419 17.13 -3.23 8.22
CA VAL A 419 17.81 -3.99 9.28
C VAL A 419 19.17 -3.39 9.58
N GLU A 420 19.99 -3.17 8.55
CA GLU A 420 21.34 -2.58 8.69
C GLU A 420 21.28 -1.19 9.32
N HIS A 421 20.35 -0.36 8.85
CA HIS A 421 20.18 0.99 9.39
C HIS A 421 19.76 0.98 10.86
N ARG A 422 18.73 0.21 11.22
CA ARG A 422 18.25 0.12 12.61
C ARG A 422 19.33 -0.41 13.54
N ASN A 423 20.00 -1.49 13.16
CA ASN A 423 21.07 -2.07 13.97
C ASN A 423 22.26 -1.13 14.13
N THR A 424 22.60 -0.35 13.11
CA THR A 424 23.66 0.67 13.20
C THR A 424 23.26 1.80 14.15
N TYR A 425 22.01 2.25 14.10
CA TYR A 425 21.49 3.29 15.00
C TYR A 425 21.52 2.84 16.46
N TYR A 426 21.03 1.64 16.77
CA TYR A 426 20.98 1.12 18.14
C TYR A 426 22.36 0.76 18.73
N LYS A 427 23.41 0.70 17.93
CA LYS A 427 24.80 0.54 18.41
C LYS A 427 25.48 1.84 18.78
N ARG A 428 24.92 2.98 18.42
CA ARG A 428 25.42 4.34 18.79
C ARG A 428 24.90 4.77 20.15
#